data_b81c8ae4f2a61dad550d44b7119c9af9
#
_entry.id   b81c8ae4f2a61dad550d44b7119c9af9
#
_cell.length_a   1.000
_cell.length_b   1.000
_cell.length_c   1.000
_cell.angle_alpha   90.00
_cell.angle_beta   90.00
_cell.angle_gamma   90.00
#
_symmetry.space_group_name_H-M   'P 1'
#
loop_
_entity.id
_entity.type
_entity.pdbx_description
1 polymer ?
#
loop_
_entity_poly.entity_id
_entity_poly.type
_entity_poly.pdbx_seq_one_letter_code
_entity_poly.pdbx_strand_id
1 'polypeptide(L)'
;NSSAASITLIEANLFVEATAVTAAASGAGYVVGNTVTVAASLIGSPTADLVLTLVDADITDSNAFTLESIGQGIIMNNTGAENSQGALTNGTSDNIRWEISSPNTSSGTFSVIVRQGNDTTRSKSVLESFNNVSLDPKSSNYISRVIGDQTQVVRGSGTDVYLQTTGSYANASRYLRVKEVNFKTPDYLDNSGTAKSQYTASIPVAASGTFGDAVGTILTGTGKYYDK
;
A
#
# COMPACT_ATOMS: atom_id res chain seq x y z
N ASN A 1 0.99 7.82 -18.66
CA ASN A 1 2.16 7.21 -19.31
C ASN A 1 2.15 5.72 -18.95
N SER A 2 1.59 4.88 -19.82
CA SER A 2 1.79 3.44 -19.72
C SER A 2 3.26 3.17 -20.09
N SER A 3 4.11 2.87 -19.12
CA SER A 3 5.41 2.32 -19.44
C SER A 3 5.18 0.91 -19.98
N ALA A 4 5.52 0.70 -21.24
CA ALA A 4 5.44 -0.59 -21.87
C ALA A 4 6.39 -1.55 -21.16
N ALA A 5 5.88 -2.71 -20.74
CA ALA A 5 6.73 -3.82 -20.33
C ALA A 5 7.57 -4.25 -21.55
N SER A 6 8.88 -4.27 -21.41
CA SER A 6 9.77 -4.74 -22.47
C SER A 6 10.17 -6.18 -22.16
N ILE A 7 9.85 -7.08 -23.08
CA ILE A 7 10.26 -8.48 -23.02
C ILE A 7 11.39 -8.67 -24.01
N THR A 8 12.56 -9.06 -23.53
CA THR A 8 13.69 -9.42 -24.39
C THR A 8 13.70 -10.94 -24.57
N LEU A 9 13.39 -11.41 -25.78
CA LEU A 9 13.52 -12.80 -26.16
C LEU A 9 14.94 -13.00 -26.70
N ILE A 10 15.71 -13.89 -26.07
CA ILE A 10 17.02 -14.30 -26.57
C ILE A 10 16.81 -15.42 -27.55
N GLU A 11 17.27 -15.26 -28.80
CA GLU A 11 17.23 -16.29 -29.81
C GLU A 11 17.98 -17.54 -29.35
N ALA A 12 17.25 -18.58 -29.01
CA ALA A 12 17.77 -19.92 -28.96
C ALA A 12 16.71 -20.86 -29.52
N ASN A 13 16.93 -21.31 -30.74
CA ASN A 13 16.25 -22.38 -31.47
C ASN A 13 14.74 -22.56 -31.20
N LEU A 14 13.97 -22.25 -32.19
CA LEU A 14 12.54 -22.11 -32.34
C LEU A 14 11.67 -23.36 -32.03
N PHE A 15 12.13 -24.30 -31.23
CA PHE A 15 11.40 -25.49 -30.79
C PHE A 15 11.44 -25.76 -29.30
N VAL A 16 11.85 -24.77 -28.50
CA VAL A 16 11.85 -24.92 -27.05
C VAL A 16 10.68 -24.12 -26.51
N GLU A 17 9.81 -24.77 -25.74
CA GLU A 17 8.82 -24.09 -24.92
C GLU A 17 9.53 -23.02 -24.10
N ALA A 18 9.06 -21.78 -24.17
CA ALA A 18 9.57 -20.72 -23.31
C ALA A 18 9.21 -21.07 -21.87
N THR A 19 10.15 -21.61 -21.13
CA THR A 19 9.93 -22.02 -19.72
C THR A 19 10.02 -20.86 -18.75
N ALA A 20 10.54 -19.71 -19.18
CA ALA A 20 10.55 -18.47 -18.40
C ALA A 20 10.63 -17.25 -19.31
N VAL A 21 9.88 -16.23 -18.98
CA VAL A 21 9.97 -14.89 -19.57
C VAL A 21 10.34 -13.93 -18.45
N THR A 22 11.47 -13.24 -18.59
CA THR A 22 11.89 -12.23 -17.62
C THR A 22 11.54 -10.85 -18.17
N ALA A 23 10.75 -10.09 -17.46
CA ALA A 23 10.48 -8.70 -17.79
C ALA A 23 11.74 -7.86 -17.60
N ALA A 24 12.16 -7.13 -18.64
CA ALA A 24 13.31 -6.22 -18.58
C ALA A 24 12.99 -4.92 -17.84
N ALA A 25 11.71 -4.57 -17.75
CA ALA A 25 11.20 -3.46 -16.94
C ALA A 25 9.83 -3.84 -16.39
N SER A 26 9.62 -3.54 -15.11
CA SER A 26 8.31 -3.74 -14.48
C SER A 26 7.35 -2.63 -14.89
N GLY A 27 6.16 -3.02 -15.34
CA GLY A 27 5.02 -2.11 -15.53
C GLY A 27 4.23 -1.97 -14.23
N ALA A 28 3.38 -0.96 -14.17
CA ALA A 28 2.46 -0.74 -13.04
C ALA A 28 1.00 -0.99 -13.47
N GLY A 29 0.17 -1.43 -12.53
CA GLY A 29 -1.27 -1.60 -12.74
C GLY A 29 -1.69 -2.94 -13.29
N TYR A 30 -0.81 -3.90 -13.40
CA TYR A 30 -1.16 -5.28 -13.76
C TYR A 30 -1.75 -6.03 -12.56
N VAL A 31 -2.71 -6.90 -12.85
CA VAL A 31 -3.30 -7.81 -11.86
C VAL A 31 -3.28 -9.24 -12.41
N VAL A 32 -3.39 -10.22 -11.52
CA VAL A 32 -3.52 -11.64 -11.89
C VAL A 32 -4.64 -11.81 -12.91
N GLY A 33 -4.35 -12.55 -13.98
CA GLY A 33 -5.28 -12.76 -15.10
C GLY A 33 -5.18 -11.72 -16.22
N ASN A 34 -4.42 -10.63 -16.07
CA ASN A 34 -4.11 -9.77 -17.21
C ASN A 34 -3.25 -10.51 -18.22
N THR A 35 -3.36 -10.14 -19.49
CA THR A 35 -2.58 -10.74 -20.57
C THR A 35 -1.60 -9.72 -21.14
N VAL A 36 -0.39 -10.17 -21.40
CA VAL A 36 0.62 -9.46 -22.18
C VAL A 36 0.73 -10.15 -23.53
N THR A 37 0.46 -9.43 -24.61
CA THR A 37 0.53 -9.97 -25.97
C THR A 37 1.75 -9.43 -26.68
N VAL A 38 2.59 -10.31 -27.18
CA VAL A 38 3.73 -9.99 -28.04
C VAL A 38 3.37 -10.40 -29.47
N ALA A 39 3.35 -9.41 -30.37
CA ALA A 39 2.98 -9.65 -31.75
C ALA A 39 3.94 -10.64 -32.43
N ALA A 40 3.41 -11.55 -33.22
CA ALA A 40 4.14 -12.54 -33.95
C ALA A 40 5.29 -11.95 -34.80
N SER A 41 5.08 -10.76 -35.36
CA SER A 41 6.08 -10.01 -36.13
C SER A 41 7.34 -9.62 -35.35
N LEU A 42 7.24 -9.54 -34.02
CA LEU A 42 8.35 -9.16 -33.13
C LEU A 42 9.17 -10.37 -32.64
N ILE A 43 8.65 -11.57 -32.84
CA ILE A 43 9.24 -12.83 -32.33
C ILE A 43 9.56 -13.84 -33.44
N GLY A 44 9.94 -13.34 -34.62
CA GLY A 44 10.33 -14.18 -35.74
C GLY A 44 9.17 -14.67 -36.62
N SER A 45 8.01 -14.02 -36.51
CA SER A 45 6.80 -14.27 -37.32
C SER A 45 6.26 -15.71 -37.21
N PRO A 46 6.01 -16.23 -36.01
CA PRO A 46 5.24 -17.45 -35.87
C PRO A 46 3.79 -17.25 -36.38
N THR A 47 3.00 -18.31 -36.44
CA THR A 47 1.63 -18.28 -36.98
C THR A 47 0.64 -17.53 -36.05
N ALA A 48 1.00 -17.25 -34.81
CA ALA A 48 0.16 -16.59 -33.83
C ALA A 48 0.98 -15.70 -32.89
N ASP A 49 0.34 -14.70 -32.31
CA ASP A 49 0.91 -13.86 -31.24
C ASP A 49 1.18 -14.69 -29.97
N LEU A 50 2.24 -14.36 -29.24
CA LEU A 50 2.49 -14.93 -27.93
C LEU A 50 1.64 -14.19 -26.91
N VAL A 51 0.73 -14.90 -26.25
CA VAL A 51 -0.11 -14.36 -25.18
C VAL A 51 0.33 -14.98 -23.86
N LEU A 52 0.80 -14.12 -22.95
CA LEU A 52 1.19 -14.51 -21.60
C LEU A 52 0.11 -14.03 -20.63
N THR A 53 -0.45 -14.95 -19.86
CA THR A 53 -1.37 -14.59 -18.77
C THR A 53 -0.58 -14.46 -17.49
N LEU A 54 -0.68 -13.30 -16.84
CA LEU A 54 0.02 -13.04 -15.58
C LEU A 54 -0.60 -13.88 -14.46
N VAL A 55 0.26 -14.56 -13.73
CA VAL A 55 -0.09 -15.30 -12.50
C VAL A 55 0.47 -14.56 -11.29
N ASP A 56 0.06 -14.97 -10.10
CA ASP A 56 0.45 -14.32 -8.84
C ASP A 56 1.97 -14.19 -8.66
N ALA A 57 2.73 -15.19 -9.13
CA ALA A 57 4.19 -15.18 -9.10
C ALA A 57 4.85 -14.12 -10.01
N ASP A 58 4.13 -13.62 -11.00
CA ASP A 58 4.63 -12.60 -11.94
C ASP A 58 4.40 -11.18 -11.44
N ILE A 59 3.63 -11.04 -10.35
CA ILE A 59 3.21 -9.74 -9.80
C ILE A 59 3.90 -9.53 -8.46
N THR A 60 4.73 -8.51 -8.40
CA THR A 60 5.27 -8.06 -7.13
C THR A 60 4.29 -7.09 -6.50
N ASP A 61 3.72 -7.48 -5.37
CA ASP A 61 2.88 -6.59 -4.58
C ASP A 61 3.70 -5.38 -4.13
N SER A 62 3.16 -4.21 -4.37
CA SER A 62 3.75 -2.97 -3.92
C SER A 62 2.76 -2.20 -3.06
N ASN A 63 3.29 -1.61 -1.99
CA ASN A 63 2.48 -0.85 -1.05
C ASN A 63 1.85 0.36 -1.72
N ALA A 64 0.55 0.53 -1.61
CA ALA A 64 -0.12 1.72 -2.10
C ALA A 64 0.26 2.96 -1.27
N PHE A 65 0.42 2.78 0.03
CA PHE A 65 0.87 3.80 0.98
C PHE A 65 1.49 3.14 2.21
N THR A 66 2.21 3.91 2.99
CA THR A 66 2.80 3.50 4.27
C THR A 66 2.22 4.32 5.40
N LEU A 67 1.65 3.66 6.39
CA LEU A 67 1.28 4.26 7.67
C LEU A 67 2.38 4.02 8.69
N GLU A 68 2.60 4.98 9.56
CA GLU A 68 3.58 4.89 10.63
C GLU A 68 2.92 5.32 11.94
N SER A 69 3.12 4.54 13.01
CA SER A 69 2.63 4.92 14.33
C SER A 69 3.43 6.10 14.87
N ILE A 70 2.75 7.05 15.52
CA ILE A 70 3.40 8.20 16.16
C ILE A 70 4.06 7.77 17.48
N GLY A 71 3.50 6.77 18.15
CA GLY A 71 4.03 6.21 19.39
C GLY A 71 5.29 5.38 19.15
N GLN A 72 6.22 5.46 20.07
CA GLN A 72 7.46 4.69 20.05
C GLN A 72 7.40 3.54 21.08
N GLY A 73 8.06 2.43 20.76
CA GLY A 73 8.23 1.31 21.65
C GLY A 73 7.17 0.20 21.52
N ILE A 74 7.43 -0.91 22.18
CA ILE A 74 6.63 -2.15 22.08
C ILE A 74 5.30 -2.08 22.81
N ILE A 75 5.13 -1.16 23.75
CA ILE A 75 3.87 -1.02 24.49
C ILE A 75 2.74 -0.65 23.52
N MET A 76 3.00 0.28 22.61
CA MET A 76 2.01 0.74 21.65
C MET A 76 2.02 -0.07 20.34
N ASN A 77 3.21 -0.47 19.88
CA ASN A 77 3.39 -1.20 18.62
C ASN A 77 3.46 -2.70 18.89
N ASN A 78 2.54 -3.45 18.32
CA ASN A 78 2.38 -4.88 18.56
C ASN A 78 2.93 -5.67 17.37
N THR A 79 3.56 -6.81 17.66
CA THR A 79 4.08 -7.76 16.66
C THR A 79 3.28 -9.05 16.57
N GLY A 80 2.27 -9.20 17.40
CA GLY A 80 1.49 -10.42 17.48
C GLY A 80 0.72 -10.72 16.19
N ALA A 81 0.68 -11.99 15.83
CA ALA A 81 -0.17 -12.46 14.74
C ALA A 81 -1.63 -12.56 15.19
N GLU A 82 -2.54 -12.38 14.23
CA GLU A 82 -3.96 -12.65 14.45
C GLU A 82 -4.24 -14.14 14.48
N ASN A 83 -5.08 -14.57 15.42
CA ASN A 83 -5.64 -15.91 15.42
C ASN A 83 -6.89 -15.98 14.50
N SER A 84 -7.49 -17.16 14.40
CA SER A 84 -8.71 -17.40 13.59
C SER A 84 -9.93 -16.55 13.97
N GLN A 85 -9.93 -15.96 15.16
CA GLN A 85 -10.98 -15.06 15.65
C GLN A 85 -10.64 -13.58 15.45
N GLY A 86 -9.48 -13.30 14.87
CA GLY A 86 -8.98 -11.95 14.66
C GLY A 86 -8.49 -11.27 15.93
N ALA A 87 -8.17 -12.03 16.98
CA ALA A 87 -7.50 -11.52 18.16
C ALA A 87 -5.98 -11.59 17.99
N LEU A 88 -5.28 -10.57 18.43
CA LEU A 88 -3.80 -10.54 18.43
C LEU A 88 -3.25 -11.34 19.61
N THR A 89 -2.22 -12.13 19.36
CA THR A 89 -1.56 -12.94 20.41
C THR A 89 -1.02 -12.08 21.56
N ASN A 90 -0.47 -10.92 21.24
CA ASN A 90 0.07 -9.97 22.21
C ASN A 90 -0.79 -8.70 22.32
N GLY A 91 -2.10 -8.82 22.06
CA GLY A 91 -3.04 -7.69 22.10
C GLY A 91 -3.30 -7.25 23.55
N THR A 92 -3.14 -5.96 23.82
CA THR A 92 -3.44 -5.34 25.11
C THR A 92 -4.30 -4.10 24.91
N SER A 93 -4.80 -3.50 26.00
CA SER A 93 -5.49 -2.22 25.95
C SER A 93 -4.59 -1.05 25.55
N ASP A 94 -3.27 -1.22 25.65
CA ASP A 94 -2.30 -0.15 25.47
C ASP A 94 -1.68 -0.14 24.08
N ASN A 95 -1.82 -1.24 23.32
CA ASN A 95 -1.34 -1.28 21.95
C ASN A 95 -2.45 -1.09 20.93
N ILE A 96 -2.05 -0.76 19.71
CA ILE A 96 -2.95 -0.45 18.61
C ILE A 96 -2.74 -1.39 17.44
N ARG A 97 -3.77 -1.48 16.64
CA ARG A 97 -3.75 -2.17 15.35
C ARG A 97 -4.46 -1.32 14.30
N TRP A 98 -4.11 -1.53 13.05
CA TRP A 98 -4.76 -0.87 11.93
C TRP A 98 -5.73 -1.82 11.21
N GLU A 99 -6.72 -1.22 10.56
CA GLU A 99 -7.63 -1.92 9.66
C GLU A 99 -7.92 -1.04 8.45
N ILE A 100 -7.86 -1.64 7.27
CA ILE A 100 -8.41 -1.06 6.04
C ILE A 100 -9.76 -1.70 5.79
N SER A 101 -10.77 -0.90 5.61
CA SER A 101 -12.14 -1.38 5.39
C SER A 101 -12.85 -0.61 4.29
N SER A 102 -13.96 -1.17 3.83
CA SER A 102 -14.84 -0.55 2.84
C SER A 102 -14.13 -0.04 1.57
N PRO A 103 -13.23 -0.83 0.96
CA PRO A 103 -12.63 -0.42 -0.30
C PRO A 103 -13.69 -0.29 -1.38
N ASN A 104 -13.62 0.81 -2.13
CA ASN A 104 -14.55 1.10 -3.24
C ASN A 104 -13.76 1.51 -4.48
N THR A 105 -13.59 0.57 -5.39
CA THR A 105 -12.86 0.79 -6.64
C THR A 105 -13.65 1.66 -7.64
N SER A 106 -14.96 1.81 -7.46
CA SER A 106 -15.75 2.71 -8.31
C SER A 106 -15.53 4.18 -7.98
N SER A 107 -15.29 4.51 -6.73
CA SER A 107 -15.04 5.90 -6.27
C SER A 107 -13.58 6.19 -5.93
N GLY A 108 -12.73 5.17 -5.84
CA GLY A 108 -11.32 5.32 -5.45
C GLY A 108 -11.15 5.63 -3.96
N THR A 109 -12.06 5.14 -3.12
CA THR A 109 -12.05 5.45 -1.68
C THR A 109 -12.00 4.18 -0.82
N PHE A 110 -11.54 4.34 0.41
CA PHE A 110 -11.50 3.29 1.44
C PHE A 110 -11.52 3.93 2.82
N SER A 111 -11.56 3.12 3.87
CA SER A 111 -11.51 3.62 5.25
C SER A 111 -10.28 3.07 5.97
N VAL A 112 -9.65 3.94 6.75
CA VAL A 112 -8.55 3.59 7.66
C VAL A 112 -9.08 3.66 9.08
N ILE A 113 -8.93 2.59 9.84
CA ILE A 113 -9.42 2.48 11.21
C ILE A 113 -8.24 2.12 12.12
N VAL A 114 -8.13 2.82 13.23
CA VAL A 114 -7.23 2.48 14.32
C VAL A 114 -8.06 1.78 15.39
N ARG A 115 -7.63 0.59 15.76
CA ARG A 115 -8.31 -0.26 16.73
C ARG A 115 -7.43 -0.56 17.92
N GLN A 116 -8.03 -0.86 19.05
CA GLN A 116 -7.32 -1.31 20.24
C GLN A 116 -6.77 -2.73 20.04
N GLY A 117 -5.58 -2.98 20.54
CA GLY A 117 -4.87 -4.25 20.27
C GLY A 117 -5.52 -5.48 20.84
N ASN A 118 -6.27 -5.36 21.95
CA ASN A 118 -6.95 -6.50 22.60
C ASN A 118 -8.37 -6.76 22.08
N ASP A 119 -8.77 -6.09 21.01
CA ASP A 119 -10.06 -6.34 20.39
C ASP A 119 -10.06 -7.59 19.49
N THR A 120 -11.22 -7.91 18.97
CA THR A 120 -11.40 -9.02 18.03
C THR A 120 -12.15 -8.55 16.78
N THR A 121 -12.14 -9.35 15.72
CA THR A 121 -12.91 -9.05 14.52
C THR A 121 -14.43 -8.98 14.78
N ARG A 122 -14.93 -9.73 15.76
CA ARG A 122 -16.36 -9.72 16.14
C ARG A 122 -16.72 -8.60 17.11
N SER A 123 -15.76 -8.15 17.91
CA SER A 123 -15.97 -7.10 18.91
C SER A 123 -14.86 -6.08 18.77
N LYS A 124 -15.04 -5.16 17.84
CA LYS A 124 -14.06 -4.14 17.51
C LYS A 124 -14.13 -2.97 18.49
N SER A 125 -12.97 -2.59 19.01
CA SER A 125 -12.78 -1.38 19.81
C SER A 125 -12.08 -0.34 18.96
N VAL A 126 -12.86 0.54 18.33
CA VAL A 126 -12.36 1.58 17.43
C VAL A 126 -11.89 2.77 18.24
N LEU A 127 -10.64 3.17 18.03
CA LEU A 127 -10.03 4.34 18.63
C LEU A 127 -10.18 5.56 17.71
N GLU A 128 -9.90 5.38 16.42
CA GLU A 128 -10.08 6.40 15.39
C GLU A 128 -10.59 5.77 14.09
N SER A 129 -11.33 6.55 13.31
CA SER A 129 -11.84 6.12 12.01
C SER A 129 -11.77 7.27 11.01
N PHE A 130 -11.09 7.03 9.90
CA PHE A 130 -10.98 7.93 8.76
C PHE A 130 -11.69 7.31 7.57
N ASN A 131 -12.92 7.77 7.34
CA ASN A 131 -13.78 7.18 6.33
C ASN A 131 -13.63 7.87 4.97
N ASN A 132 -13.83 7.12 3.89
CA ASN A 132 -13.81 7.62 2.51
C ASN A 132 -12.51 8.36 2.14
N VAL A 133 -11.38 7.94 2.68
CA VAL A 133 -10.08 8.50 2.28
C VAL A 133 -9.72 8.07 0.87
N SER A 134 -8.96 8.90 0.18
CA SER A 134 -8.57 8.71 -1.22
C SER A 134 -7.04 8.83 -1.39
N LEU A 135 -6.51 8.22 -2.43
CA LEU A 135 -5.11 8.42 -2.86
C LEU A 135 -4.96 9.56 -3.89
N ASP A 136 -6.03 10.29 -4.18
CA ASP A 136 -5.99 11.45 -5.05
C ASP A 136 -5.52 12.70 -4.29
N PRO A 137 -4.32 13.25 -4.61
CA PRO A 137 -3.80 14.44 -3.94
C PRO A 137 -4.65 15.69 -4.11
N LYS A 138 -5.51 15.74 -5.13
CA LYS A 138 -6.43 16.85 -5.40
C LYS A 138 -7.71 16.77 -4.57
N SER A 139 -8.04 15.57 -4.07
CA SER A 139 -9.23 15.35 -3.26
C SER A 139 -9.13 16.02 -1.89
N SER A 140 -10.25 16.54 -1.39
CA SER A 140 -10.37 16.97 0.01
C SER A 140 -10.13 15.83 1.00
N ASN A 141 -10.43 14.59 0.57
CA ASN A 141 -10.29 13.37 1.36
C ASN A 141 -8.95 12.66 1.10
N TYR A 142 -7.94 13.37 0.58
CA TYR A 142 -6.62 12.80 0.39
C TYR A 142 -6.06 12.27 1.71
N ILE A 143 -5.58 11.04 1.72
CA ILE A 143 -5.18 10.31 2.94
C ILE A 143 -4.20 11.11 3.81
N SER A 144 -3.18 11.74 3.22
CA SER A 144 -2.22 12.55 3.98
C SER A 144 -2.85 13.82 4.55
N ARG A 145 -3.87 14.36 3.90
CA ARG A 145 -4.60 15.55 4.39
C ARG A 145 -5.51 15.23 5.56
N VAL A 146 -6.16 14.06 5.50
CA VAL A 146 -7.17 13.66 6.49
C VAL A 146 -6.51 13.09 7.76
N ILE A 147 -5.46 12.31 7.61
CA ILE A 147 -4.74 11.66 8.72
C ILE A 147 -3.61 12.55 9.24
N GLY A 148 -2.85 13.15 8.32
CA GLY A 148 -1.63 13.89 8.59
C GLY A 148 -0.38 13.15 8.13
N ASP A 149 0.67 13.91 7.82
CA ASP A 149 1.96 13.37 7.36
C ASP A 149 3.15 14.04 8.07
N GLN A 150 2.90 14.90 9.03
CA GLN A 150 3.97 15.64 9.69
C GLN A 150 4.75 14.78 10.67
N THR A 151 6.05 15.04 10.71
CA THR A 151 6.98 14.51 11.72
C THR A 151 7.84 15.65 12.25
N GLN A 152 8.28 15.52 13.49
CA GLN A 152 9.16 16.47 14.15
C GLN A 152 10.49 15.80 14.46
N VAL A 153 11.58 16.46 14.09
CA VAL A 153 12.93 16.00 14.35
C VAL A 153 13.70 17.11 15.05
N VAL A 154 14.39 16.74 16.13
CA VAL A 154 15.31 17.65 16.79
C VAL A 154 16.51 17.90 15.91
N ARG A 155 16.84 19.15 15.65
CA ARG A 155 17.99 19.61 14.86
C ARG A 155 18.82 20.59 15.68
N GLY A 156 20.08 20.75 15.24
CA GLY A 156 21.04 21.60 15.91
C GLY A 156 21.88 20.87 16.95
N SER A 157 22.75 21.63 17.63
CA SER A 157 23.61 21.13 18.69
C SER A 157 23.90 22.23 19.69
N GLY A 158 24.23 21.86 20.93
CA GLY A 158 24.54 22.81 21.99
C GLY A 158 23.36 23.68 22.36
N THR A 159 23.52 25.00 22.29
CA THR A 159 22.49 26.00 22.59
C THR A 159 21.49 26.26 21.47
N ASP A 160 21.80 25.79 20.25
CA ASP A 160 21.00 26.06 19.03
C ASP A 160 20.12 24.88 18.64
N VAL A 161 19.55 24.20 19.62
CA VAL A 161 18.64 23.08 19.41
C VAL A 161 17.24 23.58 19.07
N TYR A 162 16.67 23.08 17.98
CA TYR A 162 15.30 23.40 17.54
C TYR A 162 14.56 22.18 17.02
N LEU A 163 13.23 22.24 17.02
CA LEU A 163 12.37 21.25 16.39
C LEU A 163 12.09 21.63 14.94
N GLN A 164 12.48 20.77 14.02
CA GLN A 164 12.12 20.88 12.61
C GLN A 164 10.89 20.02 12.33
N THR A 165 9.81 20.65 11.88
CA THR A 165 8.62 19.95 11.39
C THR A 165 8.76 19.77 9.88
N THR A 166 8.56 18.54 9.40
CA THR A 166 8.51 18.18 7.99
C THR A 166 7.18 17.50 7.70
N GLY A 167 6.69 17.60 6.46
CA GLY A 167 5.38 17.14 6.04
C GLY A 167 4.47 18.31 5.63
N SER A 168 3.45 18.01 4.86
CA SER A 168 2.56 19.02 4.26
C SER A 168 1.28 19.25 5.07
N TYR A 169 0.84 18.24 5.81
CA TYR A 169 -0.45 18.24 6.50
C TYR A 169 -0.27 17.91 7.98
N ALA A 170 -0.84 18.76 8.84
CA ALA A 170 -0.81 18.53 10.28
C ALA A 170 -1.48 17.20 10.64
N ASN A 171 -0.91 16.51 11.64
CA ASN A 171 -1.45 15.23 12.09
C ASN A 171 -2.79 15.45 12.79
N ALA A 172 -3.86 14.91 12.23
CA ALA A 172 -5.18 14.84 12.84
C ALA A 172 -5.32 13.59 13.72
N SER A 173 -4.64 12.50 13.34
CA SER A 173 -4.57 11.29 14.15
C SER A 173 -3.64 11.48 15.36
N ARG A 174 -4.02 10.87 16.49
CA ARG A 174 -3.19 10.77 17.70
C ARG A 174 -2.26 9.55 17.68
N TYR A 175 -2.52 8.61 16.81
CA TYR A 175 -1.87 7.30 16.83
C TYR A 175 -0.97 7.07 15.64
N LEU A 176 -1.30 7.63 14.48
CA LEU A 176 -0.58 7.34 13.25
C LEU A 176 -0.44 8.56 12.34
N ARG A 177 0.46 8.44 11.40
CA ARG A 177 0.65 9.40 10.30
C ARG A 177 0.85 8.65 8.99
N VAL A 178 0.62 9.32 7.88
CA VAL A 178 1.00 8.82 6.57
C VAL A 178 2.47 9.12 6.35
N LYS A 179 3.28 8.09 6.23
CA LYS A 179 4.71 8.23 5.95
C LYS A 179 4.95 8.53 4.47
N GLU A 180 4.25 7.79 3.61
CA GLU A 180 4.43 7.86 2.17
C GLU A 180 3.16 7.41 1.44
N VAL A 181 2.90 7.99 0.28
CA VAL A 181 1.89 7.50 -0.67
C VAL A 181 2.61 7.16 -1.97
N ASN A 182 2.78 5.86 -2.23
CA ASN A 182 3.56 5.35 -3.36
C ASN A 182 2.76 5.43 -4.66
N PHE A 183 1.46 5.17 -4.62
CA PHE A 183 0.56 5.24 -5.77
C PHE A 183 -0.49 6.32 -5.60
N LYS A 184 -0.24 7.47 -6.21
CA LYS A 184 -1.21 8.57 -6.27
C LYS A 184 -2.16 8.33 -7.44
N THR A 185 -3.43 8.64 -7.23
CA THR A 185 -4.50 8.42 -8.21
C THR A 185 -5.15 9.75 -8.62
N PRO A 186 -4.42 10.68 -9.23
CA PRO A 186 -4.95 12.01 -9.56
C PRO A 186 -6.11 11.92 -10.53
N ASP A 187 -7.20 12.63 -10.19
CA ASP A 187 -8.44 12.60 -10.98
C ASP A 187 -8.88 11.14 -11.22
N TYR A 188 -9.17 10.41 -10.14
CA TYR A 188 -9.50 8.98 -10.16
C TYR A 188 -10.60 8.63 -11.15
N LEU A 189 -11.61 9.47 -11.25
CA LEU A 189 -12.69 9.32 -12.23
C LEU A 189 -12.36 10.08 -13.52
N ASP A 190 -12.86 9.58 -14.63
CA ASP A 190 -12.85 10.30 -15.89
C ASP A 190 -14.00 11.34 -15.97
N ASN A 191 -14.11 12.05 -17.10
CA ASN A 191 -15.15 13.06 -17.30
C ASN A 191 -16.57 12.47 -17.37
N SER A 192 -16.72 11.17 -17.54
CA SER A 192 -18.01 10.46 -17.51
C SER A 192 -18.36 9.92 -16.12
N GLY A 193 -17.48 10.09 -15.14
CA GLY A 193 -17.65 9.56 -13.80
C GLY A 193 -17.24 8.09 -13.66
N THR A 194 -16.54 7.53 -14.65
CA THR A 194 -16.06 6.16 -14.62
C THR A 194 -14.64 6.09 -14.01
N ALA A 195 -14.38 5.09 -13.19
CA ALA A 195 -13.06 4.87 -12.62
C ALA A 195 -12.04 4.54 -13.72
N LYS A 196 -10.91 5.26 -13.73
CA LYS A 196 -9.81 4.99 -14.65
C LYS A 196 -9.15 3.66 -14.31
N SER A 197 -9.14 2.73 -15.25
CA SER A 197 -8.64 1.36 -15.06
C SER A 197 -7.19 1.31 -14.53
N GLN A 198 -6.36 2.29 -14.92
CA GLN A 198 -4.97 2.41 -14.45
C GLN A 198 -4.83 2.65 -12.94
N TYR A 199 -5.89 3.07 -12.26
CA TYR A 199 -5.88 3.39 -10.83
C TYR A 199 -6.64 2.38 -9.98
N THR A 200 -7.55 1.60 -10.56
CA THR A 200 -8.42 0.69 -9.79
C THR A 200 -7.63 -0.30 -8.96
N ALA A 201 -6.52 -0.79 -9.53
CA ALA A 201 -5.61 -1.68 -8.86
C ALA A 201 -4.81 -1.01 -7.71
N SER A 202 -4.77 0.30 -7.58
CA SER A 202 -4.09 1.01 -6.48
C SER A 202 -4.96 1.16 -5.23
N ILE A 203 -6.25 0.83 -5.33
CA ILE A 203 -7.13 0.89 -4.17
C ILE A 203 -6.88 -0.35 -3.29
N PRO A 204 -6.59 -0.14 -2.00
CA PRO A 204 -6.28 -1.23 -1.11
C PRO A 204 -7.47 -2.17 -0.90
N VAL A 205 -7.20 -3.44 -0.67
CA VAL A 205 -8.21 -4.41 -0.24
C VAL A 205 -8.43 -4.34 1.27
N ALA A 206 -9.53 -4.88 1.76
CA ALA A 206 -9.79 -4.95 3.20
C ALA A 206 -8.74 -5.85 3.88
N ALA A 207 -8.09 -5.30 4.90
CA ALA A 207 -7.05 -6.00 5.65
C ALA A 207 -6.91 -5.41 7.06
N SER A 208 -6.29 -6.13 7.96
CA SER A 208 -5.93 -5.63 9.28
C SER A 208 -4.56 -6.16 9.71
N GLY A 209 -3.91 -5.46 10.62
CA GLY A 209 -2.59 -5.85 11.09
C GLY A 209 -2.06 -4.98 12.22
N THR A 210 -0.80 -5.20 12.57
CA THR A 210 -0.08 -4.50 13.62
C THR A 210 0.91 -3.50 13.04
N PHE A 211 1.36 -2.53 13.86
CA PHE A 211 2.31 -1.50 13.45
C PHE A 211 3.77 -1.89 13.61
N GLY A 212 4.07 -3.13 13.58
CA GLY A 212 5.43 -3.54 13.45
C GLY A 212 6.03 -4.15 14.66
N ASP A 213 7.30 -4.29 14.53
CA ASP A 213 8.14 -5.09 15.35
C ASP A 213 9.13 -4.20 16.07
N ALA A 214 9.27 -4.41 17.36
CA ALA A 214 10.31 -3.79 18.11
C ALA A 214 10.91 -4.79 19.06
N VAL A 215 11.55 -5.76 18.54
CA VAL A 215 12.35 -6.65 19.38
C VAL A 215 13.49 -5.85 19.99
N GLY A 216 13.26 -5.39 21.22
CA GLY A 216 14.29 -4.78 22.05
C GLY A 216 14.76 -3.39 21.65
N THR A 217 14.10 -2.71 20.71
CA THR A 217 14.51 -1.37 20.26
C THR A 217 13.33 -0.42 20.35
N ILE A 218 13.58 0.81 20.72
CA ILE A 218 12.57 1.87 20.58
C ILE A 218 12.26 2.00 19.10
N LEU A 219 11.03 1.67 18.73
CA LEU A 219 10.56 1.87 17.37
C LEU A 219 10.35 3.36 17.15
N THR A 220 10.92 3.84 16.09
CA THR A 220 10.55 5.12 15.51
C THR A 220 9.21 5.01 14.77
N GLY A 221 8.33 4.17 15.29
CA GLY A 221 7.00 4.01 14.73
C GLY A 221 6.93 3.48 13.31
N THR A 222 7.87 2.64 12.91
CA THR A 222 7.83 2.05 11.56
C THR A 222 6.60 1.18 11.45
N GLY A 223 5.56 1.74 10.89
CA GLY A 223 4.30 1.07 10.68
C GLY A 223 4.41 0.01 9.60
N LYS A 224 3.49 -0.91 9.65
CA LYS A 224 3.23 -1.78 8.52
C LYS A 224 2.64 -0.95 7.39
N TYR A 225 3.06 -1.25 6.22
CA TYR A 225 2.44 -0.75 5.03
C TYR A 225 1.36 -1.72 4.58
N TYR A 226 0.49 -1.18 3.83
CA TYR A 226 -0.52 -1.95 3.16
C TYR A 226 0.08 -2.49 1.86
N ASP A 227 0.19 -3.79 1.77
CA ASP A 227 0.51 -4.48 0.52
C ASP A 227 -0.77 -4.65 -0.29
N LYS A 228 -0.64 -4.39 -1.57
CA LYS A 228 -1.74 -4.45 -2.48
C LYS A 228 -1.83 -5.79 -3.15
#